data_76c85b6d2ff9140f8f3ce95a77cad2a8
#
_entry.id   76c85b6d2ff9140f8f3ce95a77cad2a8
#
_cell.length_a   1.000
_cell.length_b   1.000
_cell.length_c   1.000
_cell.angle_alpha   90.00
_cell.angle_beta   90.00
_cell.angle_gamma   90.00
#
_symmetry.space_group_name_H-M   'P 1'
#
loop_
_entity.id
_entity.type
_entity.pdbx_description
1 polymer ?
#
loop_
_entity_poly.entity_id
_entity_poly.type
_entity_poly.pdbx_seq_one_letter_code
_entity_poly.pdbx_strand_id
1 'polypeptide(L)'
;PASAFSPVAVTPDELGAAWRGGKLHLPLVTHINDVLFGRPDAGVDMTFDFGTLIAHAAKTRELASGTIVGSGTVSNKENGGPGRPAREGGAGYSCIAEQRTVETILGGAALTPFLQHGDRVRIDMLDAAGRTIFGAIDQRVRISG
;
A
#
# COMPACT_ATOMS: atom_id res chain seq x y z
N PRO A 1 3.19 7.28 -16.14
CA PRO A 1 3.91 7.14 -14.87
C PRO A 1 4.63 5.80 -14.81
N ALA A 2 5.79 5.79 -14.15
CA ALA A 2 6.55 4.57 -13.93
C ALA A 2 6.00 3.81 -12.70
N SER A 3 6.14 2.48 -12.72
CA SER A 3 5.83 1.62 -11.58
C SER A 3 7.12 1.21 -10.88
N ALA A 4 7.09 1.09 -9.57
CA ALA A 4 8.17 0.56 -8.76
C ALA A 4 7.69 -0.70 -8.02
N PHE A 5 8.59 -1.66 -7.89
CA PHE A 5 8.35 -2.91 -7.18
C PHE A 5 9.41 -3.11 -6.11
N SER A 6 9.06 -3.85 -5.06
CA SER A 6 10.05 -4.33 -4.10
C SER A 6 11.06 -5.27 -4.81
N PRO A 7 12.33 -5.28 -4.38
CA PRO A 7 13.37 -6.05 -5.07
C PRO A 7 13.28 -7.56 -4.86
N VAL A 8 12.51 -8.02 -3.87
CA VAL A 8 12.37 -9.43 -3.50
C VAL A 8 10.91 -9.85 -3.59
N ALA A 9 10.67 -11.03 -4.17
CA ALA A 9 9.41 -11.74 -4.08
C ALA A 9 9.58 -12.90 -3.10
N VAL A 10 8.55 -13.15 -2.28
CA VAL A 10 8.51 -14.28 -1.34
C VAL A 10 7.27 -15.12 -1.58
N THR A 11 7.38 -16.41 -1.30
CA THR A 11 6.25 -17.34 -1.38
C THR A 11 5.35 -17.20 -0.14
N PRO A 12 4.05 -17.53 -0.23
CA PRO A 12 3.12 -17.39 0.91
C PRO A 12 3.54 -18.17 2.15
N ASP A 13 4.24 -19.30 2.02
CA ASP A 13 4.74 -20.10 3.14
C ASP A 13 5.83 -19.37 3.95
N GLU A 14 6.67 -18.56 3.30
CA GLU A 14 7.65 -17.70 3.97
C GLU A 14 7.01 -16.61 4.85
N LEU A 15 5.77 -16.24 4.55
CA LEU A 15 5.01 -15.24 5.32
C LEU A 15 4.40 -15.83 6.59
N GLY A 16 4.38 -17.16 6.74
CA GLY A 16 3.88 -17.87 7.93
C GLY A 16 2.48 -17.42 8.33
N ALA A 17 2.29 -17.12 9.62
CA ALA A 17 0.99 -16.71 10.16
C ALA A 17 0.47 -15.36 9.64
N ALA A 18 1.31 -14.55 9.03
CA ALA A 18 0.88 -13.30 8.41
C ALA A 18 0.07 -13.55 7.13
N TRP A 19 0.28 -14.66 6.45
CA TRP A 19 -0.53 -15.07 5.30
C TRP A 19 -1.68 -15.97 5.73
N ARG A 20 -2.90 -15.45 5.68
CA ARG A 20 -4.10 -16.23 6.00
C ARG A 20 -5.30 -15.78 5.18
N GLY A 21 -6.14 -16.74 4.79
CA GLY A 21 -7.34 -16.44 3.98
C GLY A 21 -7.02 -15.79 2.64
N GLY A 22 -5.88 -16.11 2.04
CA GLY A 22 -5.44 -15.51 0.78
C GLY A 22 -5.08 -14.03 0.86
N LYS A 23 -4.78 -13.51 2.06
CA LYS A 23 -4.45 -12.11 2.35
C LYS A 23 -3.20 -12.01 3.21
N LEU A 24 -2.46 -10.91 3.08
CA LEU A 24 -1.29 -10.61 3.90
C LEU A 24 -1.68 -9.60 4.98
N HIS A 25 -1.59 -10.01 6.24
CA HIS A 25 -1.96 -9.22 7.42
C HIS A 25 -0.72 -8.62 8.07
N LEU A 26 -0.16 -7.62 7.42
CA LEU A 26 0.98 -6.83 7.91
C LEU A 26 0.79 -5.36 7.49
N PRO A 27 1.31 -4.42 8.28
CA PRO A 27 1.30 -3.02 7.92
C PRO A 27 2.14 -2.72 6.68
N LEU A 28 1.57 -2.02 5.72
CA LEU A 28 2.31 -1.39 4.62
C LEU A 28 2.77 -0.01 5.08
N VAL A 29 4.06 0.10 5.40
CA VAL A 29 4.63 1.31 6.00
C VAL A 29 5.14 2.24 4.92
N THR A 30 4.59 3.43 4.83
CA THR A 30 4.96 4.45 3.85
C THR A 30 5.49 5.69 4.55
N HIS A 31 6.68 6.15 4.14
CA HIS A 31 7.25 7.44 4.54
C HIS A 31 7.41 8.34 3.31
N ILE A 32 7.13 9.62 3.50
CA ILE A 32 7.43 10.69 2.53
C ILE A 32 8.36 11.67 3.23
N ASN A 33 9.54 11.89 2.68
CA ASN A 33 10.59 12.74 3.27
C ASN A 33 10.90 12.35 4.72
N ASP A 34 11.02 11.04 4.97
CA ASP A 34 11.28 10.42 6.28
C ASP A 34 10.16 10.61 7.33
N VAL A 35 9.04 11.25 6.96
CA VAL A 35 7.85 11.39 7.81
C VAL A 35 6.86 10.26 7.51
N LEU A 36 6.34 9.61 8.56
CA LEU A 36 5.34 8.57 8.42
C LEU A 36 4.08 9.12 7.74
N PHE A 37 3.78 8.63 6.54
CA PHE A 37 2.56 8.94 5.81
C PHE A 37 1.43 7.98 6.17
N GLY A 38 1.73 6.69 6.30
CA GLY A 38 0.77 5.70 6.73
C GLY A 38 1.38 4.33 6.98
N ARG A 39 0.60 3.51 7.71
CA ARG A 39 0.90 2.12 8.03
C ARG A 39 -0.38 1.25 8.07
N PRO A 40 -1.26 1.35 7.05
CA PRO A 40 -2.45 0.51 7.05
C PRO A 40 -2.07 -0.97 6.89
N ASP A 41 -2.82 -1.86 7.55
CA ASP A 41 -2.66 -3.32 7.42
C ASP A 41 -3.22 -3.78 6.07
N ALA A 42 -2.42 -4.52 5.31
CA ALA A 42 -2.79 -4.92 3.94
C ALA A 42 -3.92 -5.96 3.89
N GLY A 43 -4.14 -6.73 4.96
CA GLY A 43 -5.18 -7.76 5.01
C GLY A 43 -6.49 -7.30 5.65
N VAL A 44 -6.43 -6.26 6.50
CA VAL A 44 -7.60 -5.67 7.14
C VAL A 44 -8.37 -4.86 6.10
N ASP A 45 -9.69 -4.98 6.06
CA ASP A 45 -10.59 -4.33 5.09
C ASP A 45 -10.35 -4.69 3.61
N MET A 46 -9.45 -5.63 3.30
CA MET A 46 -9.29 -6.17 1.96
C MET A 46 -10.54 -6.97 1.58
N THR A 47 -11.34 -6.47 0.64
CA THR A 47 -12.63 -7.07 0.26
C THR A 47 -12.45 -8.42 -0.42
N PHE A 48 -11.57 -8.50 -1.41
CA PHE A 48 -11.29 -9.71 -2.18
C PHE A 48 -9.89 -10.22 -1.88
N ASP A 49 -9.75 -11.49 -1.54
CA ASP A 49 -8.46 -12.14 -1.40
C ASP A 49 -7.77 -12.33 -2.76
N PHE A 50 -6.45 -12.61 -2.75
CA PHE A 50 -5.68 -12.77 -3.99
C PHE A 50 -6.15 -13.91 -4.87
N GLY A 51 -6.65 -15.01 -4.29
CA GLY A 51 -7.23 -16.13 -5.05
C GLY A 51 -8.45 -15.68 -5.86
N THR A 52 -9.34 -14.90 -5.23
CA THR A 52 -10.52 -14.30 -5.87
C THR A 52 -10.11 -13.33 -7.00
N LEU A 53 -9.11 -12.48 -6.76
CA LEU A 53 -8.62 -11.52 -7.77
C LEU A 53 -8.02 -12.25 -8.99
N ILE A 54 -7.19 -13.27 -8.76
CA ILE A 54 -6.58 -14.07 -9.83
C ILE A 54 -7.66 -14.81 -10.62
N ALA A 55 -8.59 -15.49 -9.94
CA ALA A 55 -9.69 -16.18 -10.58
C ALA A 55 -10.57 -15.25 -11.42
N HIS A 56 -10.83 -14.03 -10.93
CA HIS A 56 -11.57 -13.02 -11.69
C HIS A 56 -10.80 -12.57 -12.94
N ALA A 57 -9.51 -12.28 -12.83
CA ALA A 57 -8.68 -11.88 -13.97
C ALA A 57 -8.60 -12.99 -15.04
N ALA A 58 -8.51 -14.25 -14.62
CA ALA A 58 -8.42 -15.40 -15.52
C ALA A 58 -9.73 -15.74 -16.27
N LYS A 59 -10.88 -15.18 -15.86
CA LYS A 59 -12.16 -15.45 -16.54
C LYS A 59 -12.20 -15.00 -18.00
N THR A 60 -11.49 -13.94 -18.33
CA THR A 60 -11.59 -13.28 -19.64
C THR A 60 -10.29 -13.27 -20.41
N ARG A 61 -9.20 -13.77 -19.82
CA ARG A 61 -7.86 -13.76 -20.43
C ARG A 61 -6.98 -14.83 -19.83
N GLU A 62 -6.08 -15.34 -20.61
CA GLU A 62 -5.00 -16.18 -20.09
C GLU A 62 -3.98 -15.32 -19.35
N LEU A 63 -3.53 -15.80 -18.19
CA LEU A 63 -2.47 -15.17 -17.43
C LEU A 63 -1.14 -15.80 -17.81
N ALA A 64 -0.28 -15.02 -18.45
CA ALA A 64 1.04 -15.49 -18.87
C ALA A 64 2.00 -15.55 -17.66
N SER A 65 3.10 -16.32 -17.84
CA SER A 65 4.22 -16.30 -16.89
C SER A 65 4.73 -14.88 -16.69
N GLY A 66 4.93 -14.49 -15.44
CA GLY A 66 5.34 -13.13 -15.07
C GLY A 66 4.20 -12.11 -14.92
N THR A 67 2.94 -12.54 -15.04
CA THR A 67 1.80 -11.67 -14.73
C THR A 67 1.81 -11.27 -13.25
N ILE A 68 1.68 -9.97 -12.98
CA ILE A 68 1.55 -9.42 -11.63
C ILE A 68 0.10 -9.02 -11.40
N VAL A 69 -0.50 -9.51 -10.31
CA VAL A 69 -1.85 -9.16 -9.89
C VAL A 69 -1.76 -8.30 -8.63
N GLY A 70 -2.18 -7.04 -8.71
CA GLY A 70 -2.23 -6.13 -7.58
C GLY A 70 -3.60 -6.13 -6.91
N SER A 71 -3.62 -5.99 -5.59
CA SER A 71 -4.85 -5.89 -4.79
C SER A 71 -5.49 -4.49 -4.81
N GLY A 72 -4.81 -3.52 -5.41
CA GLY A 72 -5.19 -2.12 -5.33
C GLY A 72 -4.64 -1.41 -4.09
N THR A 73 -5.17 -0.23 -3.80
CA THR A 73 -4.75 0.60 -2.67
C THR A 73 -5.00 -0.10 -1.34
N VAL A 74 -4.01 -0.09 -0.46
CA VAL A 74 -4.15 -0.55 0.93
C VAL A 74 -4.69 0.60 1.78
N SER A 75 -5.86 0.40 2.38
CA SER A 75 -6.47 1.37 3.30
C SER A 75 -7.28 0.65 4.37
N ASN A 76 -7.40 1.26 5.55
CA ASN A 76 -8.21 0.73 6.62
C ASN A 76 -9.30 1.73 7.03
N LYS A 77 -10.44 1.19 7.40
CA LYS A 77 -11.54 1.95 7.99
C LYS A 77 -11.24 2.24 9.46
N GLU A 78 -11.77 3.34 9.95
CA GLU A 78 -11.71 3.68 11.35
C GLU A 78 -13.11 4.13 11.83
N ASN A 79 -13.62 3.49 12.87
CA ASN A 79 -14.96 3.78 13.42
C ASN A 79 -16.09 3.75 12.37
N GLY A 80 -15.98 2.86 11.38
CA GLY A 80 -16.97 2.73 10.31
C GLY A 80 -16.89 3.79 9.20
N GLY A 81 -15.94 4.71 9.30
CA GLY A 81 -15.65 5.74 8.32
C GLY A 81 -14.30 5.55 7.62
N PRO A 82 -13.81 6.56 6.89
CA PRO A 82 -12.47 6.54 6.31
C PRO A 82 -11.40 6.52 7.42
N GLY A 83 -10.20 6.06 7.09
CA GLY A 83 -9.06 6.13 8.00
C GLY A 83 -8.68 7.58 8.33
N ARG A 84 -7.92 7.77 9.42
CA ARG A 84 -7.36 9.08 9.79
C ARG A 84 -5.89 9.16 9.39
N PRO A 85 -5.37 10.35 9.05
CA PRO A 85 -3.96 10.57 8.80
C PRO A 85 -3.06 10.09 9.96
N ALA A 86 -1.86 9.60 9.66
CA ALA A 86 -0.91 9.15 10.68
C ALA A 86 -0.53 10.27 11.67
N ARG A 87 -0.41 11.52 11.19
CA ARG A 87 -0.15 12.70 12.03
C ARG A 87 -1.25 12.98 13.06
N GLU A 88 -2.44 12.41 12.86
CA GLU A 88 -3.61 12.54 13.76
C GLU A 88 -3.82 11.27 14.60
N GLY A 89 -2.82 10.36 14.60
CA GLY A 89 -2.85 9.12 15.39
C GLY A 89 -3.61 7.97 14.72
N GLY A 90 -4.03 8.10 13.46
CA GLY A 90 -4.63 7.03 12.68
C GLY A 90 -3.60 6.10 12.04
N ALA A 91 -4.07 5.08 11.31
CA ALA A 91 -3.20 4.23 10.51
C ALA A 91 -2.59 4.96 9.31
N GLY A 92 -3.14 6.09 8.91
CA GLY A 92 -2.75 6.81 7.71
C GLY A 92 -3.18 6.11 6.44
N TYR A 93 -2.58 6.51 5.34
CA TYR A 93 -2.92 6.06 3.99
C TYR A 93 -1.70 5.50 3.27
N SER A 94 -1.91 4.69 2.25
CA SER A 94 -0.88 4.29 1.29
C SER A 94 -1.02 5.01 -0.07
N CYS A 95 -2.01 5.89 -0.18
CA CYS A 95 -2.34 6.59 -1.42
C CYS A 95 -2.61 8.08 -1.12
N ILE A 96 -1.82 8.96 -1.74
CA ILE A 96 -1.99 10.43 -1.59
C ILE A 96 -3.34 10.86 -2.15
N ALA A 97 -3.78 10.32 -3.29
CA ALA A 97 -5.05 10.68 -3.90
C ALA A 97 -6.23 10.32 -2.99
N GLU A 98 -6.18 9.17 -2.31
CA GLU A 98 -7.21 8.76 -1.35
C GLU A 98 -7.28 9.75 -0.17
N GLN A 99 -6.14 10.05 0.47
CA GLN A 99 -6.10 11.01 1.57
C GLN A 99 -6.66 12.38 1.15
N ARG A 100 -6.26 12.89 0.00
CA ARG A 100 -6.76 14.15 -0.56
C ARG A 100 -8.27 14.12 -0.81
N THR A 101 -8.79 13.00 -1.30
CA THR A 101 -10.23 12.82 -1.50
C THR A 101 -10.99 12.87 -0.18
N VAL A 102 -10.50 12.17 0.84
CA VAL A 102 -11.08 12.19 2.19
C VAL A 102 -11.02 13.60 2.79
N GLU A 103 -9.88 14.29 2.69
CA GLU A 103 -9.75 15.69 3.14
C GLU A 103 -10.76 16.60 2.45
N THR A 104 -10.97 16.42 1.15
CA THR A 104 -11.94 17.24 0.40
C THR A 104 -13.38 16.95 0.83
N ILE A 105 -13.73 15.67 1.02
CA ILE A 105 -15.09 15.27 1.44
C ILE A 105 -15.41 15.79 2.84
N LEU A 106 -14.48 15.65 3.78
CA LEU A 106 -14.69 15.98 5.18
C LEU A 106 -14.43 17.45 5.51
N GLY A 107 -13.44 18.06 4.87
CA GLY A 107 -12.96 19.42 5.17
C GLY A 107 -13.18 20.44 4.06
N GLY A 108 -13.74 20.04 2.92
CA GLY A 108 -14.01 20.93 1.78
C GLY A 108 -12.83 21.21 0.86
N ALA A 109 -11.60 20.86 1.26
CA ALA A 109 -10.40 21.06 0.43
C ALA A 109 -9.31 20.03 0.75
N ALA A 110 -8.54 19.66 -0.27
CA ALA A 110 -7.36 18.82 -0.10
C ALA A 110 -6.20 19.64 0.47
N LEU A 111 -5.62 19.18 1.58
CA LEU A 111 -4.50 19.83 2.27
C LEU A 111 -3.16 19.15 1.95
N THR A 112 -3.16 17.84 1.76
CA THR A 112 -1.97 17.05 1.44
C THR A 112 -1.49 17.36 0.01
N PRO A 113 -0.24 17.79 -0.20
CA PRO A 113 0.29 18.01 -1.56
C PRO A 113 0.53 16.68 -2.27
N PHE A 114 0.56 16.70 -3.60
CA PHE A 114 1.15 15.62 -4.37
C PHE A 114 2.69 15.67 -4.28
N LEU A 115 3.32 14.53 -4.59
CA LEU A 115 4.78 14.44 -4.61
C LEU A 115 5.39 15.46 -5.59
N GLN A 116 6.49 16.05 -5.17
CA GLN A 116 7.24 17.04 -5.93
C GLN A 116 8.62 16.50 -6.30
N HIS A 117 9.31 17.19 -7.21
CA HIS A 117 10.68 16.87 -7.55
C HIS A 117 11.58 16.91 -6.30
N GLY A 118 12.35 15.84 -6.09
CA GLY A 118 13.23 15.70 -4.95
C GLY A 118 12.62 14.98 -3.75
N ASP A 119 11.31 14.84 -3.67
CA ASP A 119 10.65 14.09 -2.59
C ASP A 119 11.16 12.64 -2.55
N ARG A 120 11.41 12.14 -1.35
CA ARG A 120 11.78 10.76 -1.10
C ARG A 120 10.56 9.98 -0.68
N VAL A 121 10.31 8.85 -1.33
CA VAL A 121 9.27 7.89 -0.96
C VAL A 121 9.93 6.60 -0.55
N ARG A 122 9.65 6.14 0.67
CA ARG A 122 10.05 4.83 1.17
C ARG A 122 8.81 4.02 1.52
N ILE A 123 8.70 2.82 0.93
CA ILE A 123 7.61 1.88 1.22
C ILE A 123 8.25 0.57 1.65
N ASP A 124 7.81 0.02 2.78
CA ASP A 124 8.36 -1.20 3.34
C ASP A 124 7.28 -2.03 4.05
N MET A 125 7.55 -3.31 4.22
CA MET A 125 6.75 -4.20 5.05
C MET A 125 7.71 -5.03 5.90
N LEU A 126 7.52 -4.95 7.21
CA LEU A 126 8.45 -5.53 8.18
C LEU A 126 7.85 -6.78 8.84
N ASP A 127 8.71 -7.73 9.16
CA ASP A 127 8.36 -8.87 10.00
C ASP A 127 8.29 -8.47 11.50
N ALA A 128 7.93 -9.40 12.36
CA ALA A 128 7.83 -9.18 13.80
C ALA A 128 9.18 -8.81 14.46
N ALA A 129 10.30 -9.09 13.81
CA ALA A 129 11.64 -8.72 14.26
C ALA A 129 12.10 -7.37 13.70
N GLY A 130 11.24 -6.67 12.94
CA GLY A 130 11.55 -5.39 12.33
C GLY A 130 12.42 -5.48 11.07
N ARG A 131 12.57 -6.66 10.48
CA ARG A 131 13.34 -6.86 9.25
C ARG A 131 12.43 -6.74 8.04
N THR A 132 12.94 -6.13 6.99
CA THR A 132 12.19 -6.03 5.72
C THR A 132 11.97 -7.42 5.12
N ILE A 133 10.74 -7.68 4.67
CA ILE A 133 10.35 -8.96 4.05
C ILE A 133 10.65 -8.95 2.55
N PHE A 134 10.23 -7.88 1.87
CA PHE A 134 10.30 -7.78 0.41
C PHE A 134 11.45 -6.89 -0.07
N GLY A 135 12.21 -6.29 0.84
CA GLY A 135 13.07 -5.16 0.55
C GLY A 135 12.27 -3.87 0.36
N ALA A 136 12.84 -2.76 0.76
CA ALA A 136 12.15 -1.48 0.65
C ALA A 136 12.15 -0.96 -0.79
N ILE A 137 11.04 -0.34 -1.21
CA ILE A 137 11.04 0.65 -2.27
C ILE A 137 11.53 1.95 -1.64
N ASP A 138 12.64 2.50 -2.10
CA ASP A 138 13.23 3.74 -1.57
C ASP A 138 13.73 4.59 -2.74
N GLN A 139 12.96 5.60 -3.09
CA GLN A 139 13.14 6.34 -4.34
C GLN A 139 12.96 7.84 -4.14
N ARG A 140 13.58 8.61 -5.02
CA ARG A 140 13.34 10.05 -5.14
C ARG A 140 12.58 10.37 -6.42
N VAL A 141 11.60 11.25 -6.28
CA VAL A 141 10.81 11.74 -7.41
C VAL A 141 11.69 12.60 -8.30
N ARG A 142 11.68 12.31 -9.60
CA ARG A 142 12.33 13.12 -10.64
C ARG A 142 11.30 13.51 -11.68
N ILE A 143 11.28 14.76 -12.06
CA ILE A 143 10.54 15.23 -13.21
C ILE A 143 11.44 15.01 -14.42
N SER A 144 11.00 14.22 -15.40
CA SER A 144 11.67 14.13 -16.69
C SER A 144 11.48 15.46 -17.42
N GLY A 145 12.56 16.08 -17.84
CA GLY A 145 12.51 17.22 -18.76
C GLY A 145 12.06 16.79 -20.13
#